data_3dac74164fec7cf8dfb8c86a29054298
#
_entry.id   3dac74164fec7cf8dfb8c86a29054298
#
_cell.length_a   1.000
_cell.length_b   1.000
_cell.length_c   1.000
_cell.angle_alpha   90.00
_cell.angle_beta   90.00
_cell.angle_gamma   90.00
#
_symmetry.space_group_name_H-M   'P 1'
#
loop_
_entity.id
_entity.type
_entity.pdbx_description
1 polymer ?
#
loop_
_entity_poly.entity_id
_entity_poly.type
_entity_poly.pdbx_seq_one_letter_code
_entity_poly.pdbx_strand_id
1 'polypeptide(L)'
;MKAIIIEDETAALSSLKAVLQQNSVVEIEVIAELESIEDSVEWFQCSLQPDLIFMDIHLADGLAFKIFEQVDIVAPVVFTTAYDEYALEAFRVSSIDYLLKPVTLSSLEHALNKFFLFNPAEREEHIQRTNSAIKNRCEVRKLLIMLADKFYPLSIDDIYYFYTSREKVTAYTFDGKKHPVDRTLDTLGEQLDQRFF
;
A
#
# COMPACT_ATOMS: atom_id res chain seq x y z
N MET A 1 -13.60 -9.07 4.06
CA MET A 1 -13.05 -7.74 3.73
C MET A 1 -13.82 -7.18 2.55
N LYS A 2 -14.34 -5.96 2.68
CA LYS A 2 -15.12 -5.30 1.61
C LYS A 2 -14.19 -4.47 0.75
N ALA A 3 -14.16 -4.72 -0.55
CA ALA A 3 -13.34 -3.98 -1.48
C ALA A 3 -14.18 -3.37 -2.60
N ILE A 4 -13.67 -2.30 -3.20
CA ILE A 4 -14.17 -1.77 -4.48
C ILE A 4 -13.08 -1.87 -5.54
N ILE A 5 -13.50 -1.94 -6.78
CA ILE A 5 -12.60 -1.91 -7.94
C ILE A 5 -12.98 -0.72 -8.80
N ILE A 6 -12.00 0.10 -9.16
CA ILE A 6 -12.13 1.24 -10.06
C ILE A 6 -11.29 0.93 -11.29
N GLU A 7 -11.95 0.56 -12.39
CA GLU A 7 -11.31 0.02 -13.60
C GLU A 7 -12.29 0.14 -14.78
N ASP A 8 -11.91 0.84 -15.83
CA ASP A 8 -12.73 1.05 -17.03
C ASP A 8 -12.60 -0.08 -18.07
N GLU A 9 -11.51 -0.85 -18.00
CA GLU A 9 -11.29 -1.96 -18.93
C GLU A 9 -11.92 -3.26 -18.41
N THR A 10 -13.00 -3.71 -19.02
CA THR A 10 -13.74 -4.94 -18.63
C THR A 10 -12.85 -6.19 -18.56
N ALA A 11 -11.84 -6.28 -19.44
CA ALA A 11 -10.91 -7.42 -19.45
C ALA A 11 -9.98 -7.40 -18.22
N ALA A 12 -9.46 -6.23 -17.85
CA ALA A 12 -8.60 -6.05 -16.67
C ALA A 12 -9.41 -6.27 -15.39
N LEU A 13 -10.63 -5.73 -15.29
CA LEU A 13 -11.58 -5.97 -14.21
C LEU A 13 -11.83 -7.46 -14.00
N SER A 14 -12.16 -8.18 -15.09
CA SER A 14 -12.42 -9.63 -15.03
C SER A 14 -11.19 -10.43 -14.59
N SER A 15 -10.01 -10.05 -15.09
CA SER A 15 -8.73 -10.66 -14.70
C SER A 15 -8.43 -10.43 -13.23
N LEU A 16 -8.59 -9.21 -12.73
CA LEU A 16 -8.38 -8.89 -11.32
C LEU A 16 -9.34 -9.68 -10.42
N LYS A 17 -10.62 -9.71 -10.76
CA LYS A 17 -11.64 -10.50 -10.01
C LYS A 17 -11.29 -11.98 -9.94
N ALA A 18 -10.78 -12.56 -11.03
CA ALA A 18 -10.35 -13.96 -11.05
C ALA A 18 -9.17 -14.20 -10.10
N VAL A 19 -8.21 -13.27 -10.03
CA VAL A 19 -7.07 -13.36 -9.10
C VAL A 19 -7.52 -13.14 -7.66
N LEU A 20 -8.44 -12.19 -7.41
CA LEU A 20 -9.04 -11.97 -6.08
C LEU A 20 -9.74 -13.23 -5.54
N GLN A 21 -10.43 -13.99 -6.38
CA GLN A 21 -11.08 -15.27 -6.00
C GLN A 21 -10.07 -16.39 -5.69
N GLN A 22 -8.88 -16.34 -6.27
CA GLN A 22 -7.85 -17.37 -6.07
C GLN A 22 -6.97 -17.11 -4.83
N ASN A 23 -6.97 -15.89 -4.28
CA ASN A 23 -6.13 -15.57 -3.14
C ASN A 23 -6.56 -16.35 -1.90
N SER A 24 -5.54 -16.73 -1.10
CA SER A 24 -5.72 -17.50 0.13
C SER A 24 -5.52 -16.66 1.41
N VAL A 25 -5.18 -15.38 1.27
CA VAL A 25 -4.84 -14.51 2.40
C VAL A 25 -6.09 -14.08 3.15
N VAL A 26 -7.13 -13.65 2.42
CA VAL A 26 -8.37 -13.14 3.01
C VAL A 26 -9.54 -13.28 2.03
N GLU A 27 -10.75 -13.55 2.54
CA GLU A 27 -11.96 -13.49 1.73
C GLU A 27 -12.30 -12.03 1.39
N ILE A 28 -12.37 -11.72 0.08
CA ILE A 28 -12.66 -10.39 -0.45
C ILE A 28 -14.03 -10.37 -1.09
N GLU A 29 -14.90 -9.52 -0.58
CA GLU A 29 -16.20 -9.19 -1.15
C GLU A 29 -16.09 -7.91 -1.96
N VAL A 30 -16.23 -7.97 -3.28
CA VAL A 30 -16.29 -6.78 -4.13
C VAL A 30 -17.70 -6.18 -4.03
N ILE A 31 -17.81 -5.02 -3.38
CA ILE A 31 -19.10 -4.36 -3.10
C ILE A 31 -19.50 -3.34 -4.16
N ALA A 32 -18.55 -2.85 -4.96
CA ALA A 32 -18.79 -1.97 -6.10
C ALA A 32 -17.70 -2.12 -7.16
N GLU A 33 -18.10 -1.93 -8.42
CA GLU A 33 -17.26 -1.87 -9.60
C GLU A 33 -17.56 -0.52 -10.29
N LEU A 34 -16.56 0.34 -10.41
CA LEU A 34 -16.69 1.72 -10.90
C LEU A 34 -15.79 1.87 -12.13
N GLU A 35 -16.29 2.57 -13.17
CA GLU A 35 -15.63 2.60 -14.46
C GLU A 35 -15.01 3.98 -14.78
N SER A 36 -15.26 5.00 -13.94
CA SER A 36 -14.84 6.37 -14.20
C SER A 36 -14.50 7.15 -12.94
N ILE A 37 -13.85 8.30 -13.12
CA ILE A 37 -13.64 9.29 -12.05
C ILE A 37 -14.99 9.79 -11.53
N GLU A 38 -15.93 10.09 -12.46
CA GLU A 38 -17.25 10.63 -12.13
C GLU A 38 -18.03 9.64 -11.24
N ASP A 39 -18.14 8.37 -11.65
CA ASP A 39 -18.81 7.33 -10.87
C ASP A 39 -18.15 7.14 -9.48
N SER A 40 -16.83 7.23 -9.45
CA SER A 40 -16.06 7.08 -8.19
C SER A 40 -16.36 8.22 -7.23
N VAL A 41 -16.36 9.46 -7.71
CA VAL A 41 -16.67 10.64 -6.90
C VAL A 41 -18.10 10.55 -6.37
N GLU A 42 -19.09 10.21 -7.20
CA GLU A 42 -20.48 10.05 -6.81
C GLU A 42 -20.62 8.94 -5.73
N TRP A 43 -19.94 7.81 -5.94
CA TRP A 43 -19.98 6.69 -5.01
C TRP A 43 -19.42 7.09 -3.62
N PHE A 44 -18.25 7.76 -3.58
CA PHE A 44 -17.62 8.17 -2.30
C PHE A 44 -18.39 9.27 -1.58
N GLN A 45 -19.18 10.09 -2.27
CA GLN A 45 -20.06 11.09 -1.66
C GLN A 45 -21.28 10.47 -0.97
N CYS A 46 -21.74 9.31 -1.43
CA CYS A 46 -22.99 8.69 -0.99
C CYS A 46 -22.80 7.42 -0.19
N SER A 47 -21.60 6.84 -0.15
CA SER A 47 -21.36 5.51 0.41
C SER A 47 -20.35 5.52 1.54
N LEU A 48 -20.41 4.47 2.38
CA LEU A 48 -19.41 4.23 3.41
C LEU A 48 -18.09 3.81 2.76
N GLN A 49 -16.98 4.20 3.38
CA GLN A 49 -15.65 3.78 2.93
C GLN A 49 -15.51 2.25 2.94
N PRO A 50 -14.92 1.64 1.90
CA PRO A 50 -14.59 0.22 1.90
C PRO A 50 -13.37 -0.05 2.79
N ASP A 51 -13.07 -1.34 3.02
CA ASP A 51 -11.84 -1.73 3.73
C ASP A 51 -10.60 -1.59 2.82
N LEU A 52 -10.77 -1.76 1.50
CA LEU A 52 -9.68 -1.68 0.51
C LEU A 52 -10.21 -1.21 -0.85
N ILE A 53 -9.38 -0.46 -1.58
CA ILE A 53 -9.66 -0.01 -2.94
C ILE A 53 -8.59 -0.56 -3.89
N PHE A 54 -9.02 -1.23 -4.97
CA PHE A 54 -8.18 -1.49 -6.13
C PHE A 54 -8.52 -0.43 -7.19
N MET A 55 -7.51 0.30 -7.67
CA MET A 55 -7.73 1.47 -8.53
C MET A 55 -6.76 1.48 -9.70
N ASP A 56 -7.27 1.45 -10.93
CA ASP A 56 -6.42 1.79 -12.08
C ASP A 56 -6.08 3.29 -12.04
N ILE A 57 -4.88 3.61 -12.47
CA ILE A 57 -4.41 4.99 -12.58
C ILE A 57 -4.99 5.67 -13.81
N HIS A 58 -5.16 4.94 -14.92
CA HIS A 58 -5.70 5.46 -16.17
C HIS A 58 -7.13 4.97 -16.36
N LEU A 59 -8.07 5.89 -16.22
CA LEU A 59 -9.47 5.67 -16.53
C LEU A 59 -9.82 6.41 -17.84
N ALA A 60 -10.92 6.03 -18.47
CA ALA A 60 -11.35 6.62 -19.75
C ALA A 60 -11.52 8.15 -19.69
N ASP A 61 -11.87 8.69 -18.52
CA ASP A 61 -12.10 10.12 -18.27
C ASP A 61 -10.91 10.85 -17.64
N GLY A 62 -9.76 10.16 -17.42
CA GLY A 62 -8.53 10.78 -16.98
C GLY A 62 -7.71 9.97 -15.94
N LEU A 63 -6.82 10.67 -15.25
CA LEU A 63 -6.02 10.05 -14.18
C LEU A 63 -6.83 9.96 -12.89
N ALA A 64 -6.85 8.78 -12.28
CA ALA A 64 -7.60 8.49 -11.06
C ALA A 64 -7.18 9.37 -9.85
N PHE A 65 -5.99 9.98 -9.88
CA PHE A 65 -5.57 10.94 -8.86
C PHE A 65 -6.53 12.13 -8.69
N LYS A 66 -7.30 12.48 -9.74
CA LYS A 66 -8.33 13.54 -9.68
C LYS A 66 -9.49 13.20 -8.74
N ILE A 67 -9.68 11.92 -8.39
CA ILE A 67 -10.70 11.50 -7.42
C ILE A 67 -10.33 12.07 -6.04
N PHE A 68 -9.05 11.97 -5.65
CA PHE A 68 -8.54 12.49 -4.36
C PHE A 68 -8.59 14.01 -4.24
N GLU A 69 -8.70 14.73 -5.37
CA GLU A 69 -8.89 16.19 -5.37
C GLU A 69 -10.34 16.60 -5.08
N GLN A 70 -11.29 15.67 -5.23
CA GLN A 70 -12.72 15.95 -5.17
C GLN A 70 -13.41 15.34 -3.96
N VAL A 71 -12.86 14.24 -3.43
CA VAL A 71 -13.41 13.50 -2.28
C VAL A 71 -12.31 13.02 -1.35
N ASP A 72 -12.59 12.96 -0.05
CA ASP A 72 -11.68 12.40 0.95
C ASP A 72 -11.78 10.87 0.93
N ILE A 73 -10.70 10.23 0.51
CA ILE A 73 -10.55 8.78 0.56
C ILE A 73 -9.66 8.44 1.75
N VAL A 74 -10.25 7.80 2.76
CA VAL A 74 -9.55 7.32 3.96
C VAL A 74 -9.15 5.86 3.80
N ALA A 75 -9.92 5.10 3.02
CA ALA A 75 -9.65 3.70 2.77
C ALA A 75 -8.29 3.50 2.07
N PRO A 76 -7.54 2.47 2.45
CA PRO A 76 -6.28 2.12 1.81
C PRO A 76 -6.47 1.80 0.32
N VAL A 77 -5.50 2.20 -0.51
CA VAL A 77 -5.55 2.01 -1.96
C VAL A 77 -4.40 1.13 -2.43
N VAL A 78 -4.72 0.16 -3.28
CA VAL A 78 -3.77 -0.60 -4.08
C VAL A 78 -3.97 -0.18 -5.53
N PHE A 79 -2.98 0.50 -6.10
CA PHE A 79 -3.05 0.87 -7.52
C PHE A 79 -2.76 -0.34 -8.41
N THR A 80 -3.54 -0.44 -9.51
CA THR A 80 -3.32 -1.41 -10.59
C THR A 80 -3.12 -0.65 -11.88
N THR A 81 -2.07 -0.92 -12.65
CA THR A 81 -1.82 -0.17 -13.89
C THR A 81 -0.89 -0.91 -14.84
N ALA A 82 -0.96 -0.56 -16.12
CA ALA A 82 -0.02 -1.05 -17.13
C ALA A 82 1.32 -0.27 -17.16
N TYR A 83 1.42 0.84 -16.43
CA TYR A 83 2.55 1.78 -16.52
C TYR A 83 3.32 1.83 -15.19
N ASP A 84 4.64 1.81 -15.26
CA ASP A 84 5.54 1.88 -14.10
C ASP A 84 5.92 3.31 -13.69
N GLU A 85 5.69 4.29 -14.53
CA GLU A 85 6.11 5.69 -14.33
C GLU A 85 5.33 6.44 -13.23
N TYR A 86 4.11 6.00 -12.88
CA TYR A 86 3.26 6.65 -11.89
C TYR A 86 3.47 6.15 -10.44
N ALA A 87 4.42 5.27 -10.23
CA ALA A 87 4.70 4.75 -8.89
C ALA A 87 5.02 5.87 -7.87
N LEU A 88 5.69 6.95 -8.30
CA LEU A 88 6.01 8.08 -7.44
C LEU A 88 4.78 8.91 -7.03
N GLU A 89 3.81 9.04 -7.91
CA GLU A 89 2.55 9.76 -7.62
C GLU A 89 1.64 8.94 -6.72
N ALA A 90 1.60 7.62 -6.93
CA ALA A 90 0.88 6.70 -6.06
C ALA A 90 1.35 6.77 -4.60
N PHE A 91 2.63 7.03 -4.35
CA PHE A 91 3.16 7.21 -2.99
C PHE A 91 2.75 8.53 -2.31
N ARG A 92 2.27 9.53 -3.05
CA ARG A 92 1.80 10.81 -2.47
C ARG A 92 0.41 10.70 -1.86
N VAL A 93 -0.39 9.78 -2.35
CA VAL A 93 -1.67 9.40 -1.76
C VAL A 93 -1.45 8.17 -0.88
N SER A 94 -2.24 7.97 0.14
CA SER A 94 -2.08 6.89 1.14
C SER A 94 -2.23 5.48 0.51
N SER A 95 -1.38 5.17 -0.50
CA SER A 95 -1.40 3.88 -1.17
C SER A 95 -0.60 2.83 -0.39
N ILE A 96 -1.15 1.63 -0.33
CA ILE A 96 -0.48 0.47 0.26
C ILE A 96 0.54 -0.11 -0.69
N ASP A 97 0.13 -0.29 -1.94
CA ASP A 97 0.98 -0.93 -2.95
C ASP A 97 0.61 -0.50 -4.36
N TYR A 98 1.45 -0.95 -5.29
CA TYR A 98 1.38 -0.64 -6.71
C TYR A 98 1.60 -1.93 -7.51
N LEU A 99 0.57 -2.38 -8.22
CA LEU A 99 0.59 -3.63 -8.96
C LEU A 99 0.59 -3.36 -10.47
N LEU A 100 1.60 -3.89 -11.14
CA LEU A 100 1.64 -3.84 -12.61
C LEU A 100 0.70 -4.90 -13.20
N LYS A 101 -0.08 -4.50 -14.20
CA LYS A 101 -0.90 -5.41 -15.01
C LYS A 101 -0.01 -6.25 -15.95
N PRO A 102 -0.29 -7.53 -16.13
CA PRO A 102 -1.36 -8.30 -15.50
C PRO A 102 -1.08 -8.59 -14.02
N VAL A 103 -2.07 -8.33 -13.16
CA VAL A 103 -1.96 -8.64 -11.73
C VAL A 103 -1.85 -10.14 -11.54
N THR A 104 -0.82 -10.58 -10.81
CA THR A 104 -0.60 -11.99 -10.49
C THR A 104 -1.05 -12.31 -9.08
N LEU A 105 -1.33 -13.58 -8.80
CA LEU A 105 -1.69 -14.03 -7.46
C LEU A 105 -0.59 -13.66 -6.44
N SER A 106 0.68 -13.87 -6.79
CA SER A 106 1.80 -13.54 -5.91
C SER A 106 1.91 -12.04 -5.59
N SER A 107 1.71 -11.16 -6.60
CA SER A 107 1.75 -9.71 -6.37
C SER A 107 0.56 -9.23 -5.54
N LEU A 108 -0.64 -9.81 -5.77
CA LEU A 108 -1.82 -9.53 -4.98
C LEU A 108 -1.64 -9.96 -3.51
N GLU A 109 -1.20 -11.19 -3.26
CA GLU A 109 -0.96 -11.69 -1.90
C GLU A 109 0.10 -10.88 -1.16
N HIS A 110 1.14 -10.40 -1.88
CA HIS A 110 2.11 -9.48 -1.31
C HIS A 110 1.47 -8.16 -0.85
N ALA A 111 0.64 -7.54 -1.70
CA ALA A 111 -0.07 -6.31 -1.37
C ALA A 111 -1.05 -6.49 -0.19
N LEU A 112 -1.78 -7.61 -0.16
CA LEU A 112 -2.69 -7.94 0.94
C LEU A 112 -1.95 -8.16 2.26
N ASN A 113 -0.83 -8.87 2.24
CA ASN A 113 0.01 -9.01 3.43
C ASN A 113 0.54 -7.66 3.93
N LYS A 114 0.91 -6.76 3.00
CA LYS A 114 1.33 -5.41 3.33
C LYS A 114 0.19 -4.58 3.94
N PHE A 115 -1.04 -4.71 3.40
CA PHE A 115 -2.25 -4.10 3.98
C PHE A 115 -2.43 -4.48 5.45
N PHE A 116 -2.33 -5.75 5.80
CA PHE A 116 -2.47 -6.21 7.20
C PHE A 116 -1.32 -5.77 8.11
N LEU A 117 -0.16 -5.46 7.56
CA LEU A 117 0.95 -4.89 8.35
C LEU A 117 0.67 -3.45 8.80
N PHE A 118 -0.02 -2.67 7.97
CA PHE A 118 -0.33 -1.28 8.26
C PHE A 118 -1.68 -1.08 8.98
N ASN A 119 -2.53 -2.12 9.05
CA ASN A 119 -3.83 -2.10 9.73
C ASN A 119 -3.89 -3.15 10.86
N PRO A 120 -3.30 -2.85 12.05
CA PRO A 120 -3.21 -3.82 13.15
C PRO A 120 -4.57 -4.32 13.67
N ALA A 121 -5.61 -3.46 13.65
CA ALA A 121 -6.96 -3.83 14.11
C ALA A 121 -7.59 -4.93 13.23
N GLU A 122 -7.46 -4.82 11.92
CA GLU A 122 -7.92 -5.85 10.97
C GLU A 122 -7.04 -7.10 11.01
N ARG A 123 -5.77 -6.93 11.38
CA ARG A 123 -4.85 -8.04 11.62
C ARG A 123 -5.31 -8.92 12.79
N GLU A 124 -5.80 -8.35 13.87
CA GLU A 124 -6.29 -9.13 15.03
C GLU A 124 -7.53 -9.95 14.68
N GLU A 125 -8.49 -9.39 13.93
CA GLU A 125 -9.63 -10.15 13.43
C GLU A 125 -9.22 -11.27 12.46
N HIS A 126 -8.27 -11.01 11.59
CA HIS A 126 -7.76 -12.00 10.65
C HIS A 126 -6.95 -13.10 11.36
N ILE A 127 -6.12 -12.75 12.35
CA ILE A 127 -5.38 -13.71 13.18
C ILE A 127 -6.32 -14.60 13.99
N GLN A 128 -7.42 -14.08 14.50
CA GLN A 128 -8.43 -14.91 15.19
C GLN A 128 -9.11 -15.91 14.26
N ARG A 129 -9.27 -15.59 12.97
CA ARG A 129 -9.80 -16.49 11.94
C ARG A 129 -8.77 -17.49 11.40
N THR A 130 -7.48 -17.12 11.42
CA THR A 130 -6.38 -17.93 10.83
C THR A 130 -5.52 -18.67 11.87
N ASN A 131 -5.85 -18.60 13.15
CA ASN A 131 -5.03 -19.10 14.28
C ASN A 131 -4.81 -20.63 14.36
N SER A 132 -4.93 -21.34 13.25
CA SER A 132 -4.47 -22.73 13.13
C SER A 132 -3.24 -22.94 12.23
N ALA A 133 -2.73 -21.92 11.57
CA ALA A 133 -1.50 -22.07 10.78
C ALA A 133 -0.69 -20.76 10.75
N ILE A 134 0.52 -20.80 11.26
CA ILE A 134 1.60 -19.82 11.08
C ILE A 134 1.69 -18.70 12.13
N LYS A 135 2.25 -19.02 13.28
CA LYS A 135 3.09 -18.10 14.03
C LYS A 135 4.39 -17.91 13.25
N ASN A 136 4.63 -16.72 12.68
CA ASN A 136 5.95 -16.07 12.74
C ASN A 136 6.04 -14.82 11.86
N ARG A 137 6.37 -13.69 12.52
CA ARG A 137 7.16 -12.53 12.06
C ARG A 137 6.71 -11.78 10.80
N CYS A 138 6.18 -10.59 11.03
CA CYS A 138 6.41 -9.47 10.11
C CYS A 138 6.76 -8.20 10.90
N GLU A 139 8.04 -8.02 11.17
CA GLU A 139 8.66 -6.73 11.44
C GLU A 139 8.90 -6.04 10.09
N VAL A 140 8.70 -4.72 10.03
CA VAL A 140 9.14 -3.92 8.87
C VAL A 140 10.64 -4.13 8.72
N ARG A 141 11.06 -4.92 7.74
CA ARG A 141 12.47 -5.31 7.58
C ARG A 141 13.24 -4.41 6.63
N LYS A 142 12.59 -3.51 5.90
CA LYS A 142 13.26 -2.63 4.94
C LYS A 142 12.68 -1.22 4.99
N LEU A 143 13.57 -0.24 5.11
CA LEU A 143 13.28 1.17 4.99
C LEU A 143 13.60 1.63 3.56
N LEU A 144 12.67 2.28 2.88
CA LEU A 144 12.96 2.90 1.58
C LEU A 144 13.66 4.24 1.80
N ILE A 145 14.86 4.37 1.29
CA ILE A 145 15.65 5.60 1.32
C ILE A 145 15.78 6.16 -0.09
N MET A 146 15.77 7.49 -0.23
CA MET A 146 15.96 8.16 -1.50
C MET A 146 17.43 8.61 -1.63
N LEU A 147 18.09 8.14 -2.69
CA LEU A 147 19.45 8.55 -3.06
C LEU A 147 19.45 8.95 -4.54
N ALA A 148 19.75 10.24 -4.81
CA ALA A 148 19.88 10.76 -6.17
C ALA A 148 18.71 10.34 -7.09
N ASP A 149 17.47 10.67 -6.70
CA ASP A 149 16.22 10.41 -7.44
C ASP A 149 15.86 8.91 -7.65
N LYS A 150 16.48 8.01 -6.89
CA LYS A 150 16.14 6.59 -6.88
C LYS A 150 15.90 6.10 -5.46
N PHE A 151 14.92 5.21 -5.33
CA PHE A 151 14.62 4.54 -4.07
C PHE A 151 15.45 3.26 -3.93
N TYR A 152 16.05 3.09 -2.75
CA TYR A 152 16.80 1.89 -2.39
C TYR A 152 16.22 1.30 -1.10
N PRO A 153 15.95 0.00 -1.06
CA PRO A 153 15.54 -0.67 0.16
C PRO A 153 16.75 -0.88 1.08
N LEU A 154 16.75 -0.22 2.23
CA LEU A 154 17.72 -0.43 3.30
C LEU A 154 17.13 -1.41 4.32
N SER A 155 17.81 -2.51 4.59
CA SER A 155 17.40 -3.44 5.63
C SER A 155 17.49 -2.78 7.00
N ILE A 156 16.46 -2.94 7.84
CA ILE A 156 16.47 -2.43 9.22
C ILE A 156 17.55 -3.13 10.04
N ASP A 157 17.83 -4.39 9.73
CA ASP A 157 18.89 -5.14 10.40
C ASP A 157 20.30 -4.62 10.10
N ASP A 158 20.47 -3.84 9.02
CA ASP A 158 21.73 -3.18 8.67
C ASP A 158 21.91 -1.82 9.36
N ILE A 159 20.86 -1.27 10.01
CA ILE A 159 20.88 0.04 10.64
C ILE A 159 21.39 -0.09 12.07
N TYR A 160 22.39 0.70 12.40
CA TYR A 160 22.97 0.78 13.73
C TYR A 160 22.22 1.78 14.62
N TYR A 161 21.95 3.01 14.12
CA TYR A 161 21.17 4.03 14.81
C TYR A 161 20.63 5.09 13.84
N PHE A 162 19.63 5.85 14.32
CA PHE A 162 19.16 7.06 13.65
C PHE A 162 19.69 8.31 14.35
N TYR A 163 20.04 9.32 13.58
CA TYR A 163 20.49 10.58 14.09
C TYR A 163 19.72 11.73 13.43
N THR A 164 19.24 12.68 14.24
CA THR A 164 18.53 13.87 13.76
C THR A 164 19.40 15.11 13.91
N SER A 165 19.53 15.88 12.84
CA SER A 165 20.15 17.19 12.84
C SER A 165 19.38 18.13 11.92
N ARG A 166 18.96 19.30 12.45
CA ARG A 166 18.22 20.32 11.71
C ARG A 166 17.01 19.74 10.96
N GLU A 167 16.17 18.99 11.68
CA GLU A 167 14.95 18.34 11.17
C GLU A 167 15.17 17.27 10.09
N LYS A 168 16.41 16.87 9.84
CA LYS A 168 16.72 15.78 8.92
C LYS A 168 17.17 14.55 9.69
N VAL A 169 16.50 13.41 9.41
CA VAL A 169 16.85 12.12 9.97
C VAL A 169 17.84 11.41 9.05
N THR A 170 18.86 10.82 9.63
CA THR A 170 19.87 10.03 8.91
C THR A 170 20.00 8.66 9.58
N ALA A 171 19.87 7.59 8.82
CA ALA A 171 20.18 6.24 9.26
C ALA A 171 21.68 5.97 9.07
N TYR A 172 22.32 5.46 10.11
CA TYR A 172 23.71 5.00 10.09
C TYR A 172 23.72 3.49 10.11
N THR A 173 24.43 2.88 9.17
CA THR A 173 24.55 1.44 9.03
C THR A 173 25.82 0.90 9.68
N PHE A 174 25.84 -0.41 10.01
CA PHE A 174 27.01 -1.06 10.60
C PHE A 174 28.26 -1.02 9.71
N ASP A 175 28.08 -0.90 8.39
CA ASP A 175 29.19 -0.71 7.43
C ASP A 175 29.69 0.74 7.32
N GLY A 176 29.18 1.64 8.18
CA GLY A 176 29.60 3.04 8.30
C GLY A 176 29.00 4.00 7.27
N LYS A 177 28.02 3.55 6.46
CA LYS A 177 27.33 4.41 5.50
C LYS A 177 26.24 5.24 6.17
N LYS A 178 25.90 6.36 5.52
CA LYS A 178 24.90 7.33 5.97
C LYS A 178 23.81 7.45 4.91
N HIS A 179 22.58 7.27 5.34
CA HIS A 179 21.42 7.30 4.44
C HIS A 179 20.41 8.33 4.93
N PRO A 180 20.11 9.38 4.16
CA PRO A 180 19.05 10.32 4.51
C PRO A 180 17.70 9.60 4.50
N VAL A 181 16.89 9.87 5.54
CA VAL A 181 15.56 9.30 5.69
C VAL A 181 14.55 10.43 5.65
N ASP A 182 13.58 10.35 4.75
CA ASP A 182 12.54 11.36 4.58
C ASP A 182 11.33 11.05 5.51
N ARG A 183 11.63 10.86 6.80
CA ARG A 183 10.63 10.62 7.86
C ARG A 183 11.12 11.21 9.17
N THR A 184 10.19 11.59 10.04
CA THR A 184 10.53 12.06 11.39
C THR A 184 10.90 10.88 12.32
N LEU A 185 11.64 11.16 13.40
CA LEU A 185 11.93 10.13 14.41
C LEU A 185 10.67 9.60 15.08
N ASP A 186 9.66 10.45 15.30
CA ASP A 186 8.39 10.03 15.89
C ASP A 186 7.69 9.00 15.00
N THR A 187 7.61 9.27 13.68
CA THR A 187 7.04 8.31 12.70
C THR A 187 7.82 7.00 12.64
N LEU A 188 9.16 7.08 12.76
CA LEU A 188 10.00 5.88 12.79
C LEU A 188 9.83 5.12 14.10
N GLY A 189 9.65 5.80 15.24
CA GLY A 189 9.42 5.20 16.56
C GLY A 189 8.11 4.41 16.64
N GLU A 190 7.09 4.82 15.89
CA GLU A 190 5.83 4.08 15.78
C GLU A 190 5.94 2.82 14.91
N GLN A 191 6.89 2.79 13.98
CA GLN A 191 7.02 1.74 12.96
C GLN A 191 8.15 0.74 13.22
N LEU A 192 9.12 1.10 14.07
CA LEU A 192 10.30 0.32 14.33
C LEU A 192 10.35 -0.17 15.77
N ASP A 193 11.09 -1.26 15.97
CA ASP A 193 11.35 -1.85 17.27
C ASP A 193 12.01 -0.85 18.23
N GLN A 194 11.71 -0.98 19.54
CA GLN A 194 12.28 -0.15 20.64
C GLN A 194 13.81 -0.18 20.72
N ARG A 195 14.48 -1.08 20.01
CA ARG A 195 15.96 -1.15 19.96
C ARG A 195 16.64 0.08 19.34
N PHE A 196 15.88 0.97 18.70
CA PHE A 196 16.41 2.18 18.04
C PHE A 196 16.10 3.48 18.78
N PHE A 197 15.34 3.40 19.89
CA PHE A 197 14.86 4.56 20.67
C PHE A 197 15.07 4.38 22.15
#